data_faeedb3f383102966a2d5a9f79c53c06
#
_entry.id   faeedb3f383102966a2d5a9f79c53c06
#
_cell.length_a   1.000
_cell.length_b   1.000
_cell.length_c   1.000
_cell.angle_alpha   90.00
_cell.angle_beta   90.00
_cell.angle_gamma   90.00
#
_symmetry.space_group_name_H-M   'P 1'
#
loop_
_entity.id
_entity.type
_entity.pdbx_description
1 polymer ?
#
loop_
_entity_poly.entity_id
_entity_poly.type
_entity_poly.pdbx_seq_one_letter_code
_entity_poly.pdbx_strand_id
1 'polypeptide(L)'
;MGEVGGVLVPDVVTQQLEVLLEAGNYDGAKLLLRPVQEVDAAEAIGNLPRTLQALAFRLLPKDEAIAVYEYLPVDVQQTLLERLRSGEVLEL
;
A
#
# COMPACT_ATOMS: atom_id res chain seq x y z
N MET A 1 17.17 -20.77 8.19
CA MET A 1 16.71 -20.55 7.99
C MET A 1 15.89 -20.43 7.46
N GLY A 2 15.75 -20.54 7.49
CA GLY A 2 14.69 -20.56 7.06
C GLY A 2 14.15 -19.74 6.16
N GLU A 3 14.48 -19.36 5.61
CA GLU A 3 13.94 -18.64 4.88
C GLU A 3 13.21 -19.04 3.98
N VAL A 4 12.53 -18.86 3.77
CA VAL A 4 11.58 -19.17 3.02
C VAL A 4 11.66 -18.55 1.74
N GLY A 5 12.48 -18.83 0.94
CA GLY A 5 12.74 -18.18 -0.26
C GLY A 5 11.55 -18.15 -1.16
N GLY A 6 11.33 -17.07 -1.82
CA GLY A 6 10.27 -16.93 -2.78
C GLY A 6 8.93 -16.51 -2.22
N VAL A 7 8.83 -16.40 -0.93
CA VAL A 7 7.59 -15.98 -0.32
C VAL A 7 7.65 -14.48 -0.07
N LEU A 8 6.65 -13.77 -0.57
CA LEU A 8 6.56 -12.33 -0.32
C LEU A 8 5.85 -12.12 0.99
N VAL A 9 6.56 -11.57 1.95
CA VAL A 9 5.97 -11.28 3.25
C VAL A 9 5.71 -9.79 3.34
N PRO A 10 4.68 -9.39 4.09
CA PRO A 10 4.29 -7.98 4.14
C PRO A 10 5.42 -7.03 4.56
N ASP A 11 6.30 -7.47 5.46
CA ASP A 11 7.39 -6.61 5.90
C ASP A 11 8.32 -6.24 4.76
N VAL A 12 8.66 -7.22 3.93
CA VAL A 12 9.55 -6.97 2.80
C VAL A 12 8.85 -6.09 1.78
N VAL A 13 7.58 -6.38 1.52
CA VAL A 13 6.80 -5.56 0.58
C VAL A 13 6.71 -4.13 1.09
N THR A 14 6.46 -3.96 2.39
CA THR A 14 6.35 -2.64 2.98
C THR A 14 7.64 -1.84 2.79
N GLN A 15 8.78 -2.46 3.06
CA GLN A 15 10.05 -1.78 2.94
C GLN A 15 10.33 -1.34 1.52
N GLN A 16 10.11 -2.24 0.57
CA GLN A 16 10.35 -1.92 -0.83
C GLN A 16 9.36 -0.87 -1.33
N LEU A 17 8.12 -0.99 -0.90
CA LEU A 17 7.09 -0.04 -1.29
C LEU A 17 7.44 1.36 -0.77
N GLU A 18 7.89 1.44 0.47
CA GLU A 18 8.27 2.71 1.06
C GLU A 18 9.39 3.38 0.29
N VAL A 19 10.41 2.61 -0.08
CA VAL A 19 11.54 3.14 -0.83
C VAL A 19 11.06 3.68 -2.18
N LEU A 20 10.23 2.91 -2.88
CA LEU A 20 9.75 3.32 -4.19
C LEU A 20 8.89 4.58 -4.12
N LEU A 21 8.03 4.65 -3.11
CA LEU A 21 7.16 5.80 -2.96
C LEU A 21 7.94 7.05 -2.61
N GLU A 22 8.93 6.92 -1.73
CA GLU A 22 9.75 8.06 -1.35
C GLU A 22 10.58 8.57 -2.50
N ALA A 23 10.97 7.67 -3.41
CA ALA A 23 11.73 8.04 -4.58
C ALA A 23 10.85 8.58 -5.70
N GLY A 24 9.54 8.54 -5.54
CA GLY A 24 8.63 8.96 -6.60
C GLY A 24 8.49 7.96 -7.71
N ASN A 25 8.94 6.73 -7.49
CA ASN A 25 8.86 5.69 -8.50
C ASN A 25 7.53 4.98 -8.40
N TYR A 26 6.47 5.63 -8.85
CA TYR A 26 5.13 5.09 -8.71
C TYR A 26 4.88 3.91 -9.64
N ASP A 27 5.48 3.91 -10.81
CA ASP A 27 5.36 2.76 -11.72
C ASP A 27 5.97 1.52 -11.08
N GLY A 28 7.14 1.69 -10.44
CA GLY A 28 7.76 0.58 -9.73
C GLY A 28 6.91 0.07 -8.59
N ALA A 29 6.28 1.00 -7.87
CA ALA A 29 5.39 0.63 -6.77
C ALA A 29 4.19 -0.16 -7.27
N LYS A 30 3.61 0.24 -8.41
CA LYS A 30 2.50 -0.50 -8.99
C LYS A 30 2.93 -1.91 -9.38
N LEU A 31 4.11 -2.03 -9.98
CA LEU A 31 4.60 -3.34 -10.37
C LEU A 31 4.87 -4.22 -9.16
N LEU A 32 5.37 -3.63 -8.08
CA LEU A 32 5.61 -4.37 -6.86
C LEU A 32 4.32 -4.93 -6.28
N LEU A 33 3.26 -4.14 -6.30
CA LEU A 33 2.00 -4.54 -5.70
C LEU A 33 1.18 -5.50 -6.58
N ARG A 34 1.46 -5.54 -7.88
CA ARG A 34 0.63 -6.31 -8.79
C ARG A 34 0.47 -7.79 -8.41
N PRO A 35 1.54 -8.52 -8.05
CA PRO A 35 1.39 -9.93 -7.69
C PRO A 35 0.98 -10.16 -6.24
N VAL A 36 0.87 -9.10 -5.45
CA VAL A 36 0.58 -9.24 -4.02
C VAL A 36 -0.92 -9.38 -3.82
N GLN A 37 -1.30 -10.36 -3.01
CA GLN A 37 -2.71 -10.58 -2.73
C GLN A 37 -3.28 -9.42 -1.91
N GLU A 38 -4.59 -9.26 -1.99
CA GLU A 38 -5.25 -8.11 -1.38
C GLU A 38 -5.03 -8.03 0.12
N VAL A 39 -5.08 -9.15 0.81
CA VAL A 39 -4.89 -9.14 2.26
C VAL A 39 -3.44 -8.75 2.60
N ASP A 40 -2.49 -9.21 1.80
CA ASP A 40 -1.09 -8.87 2.03
C ASP A 40 -0.80 -7.43 1.65
N ALA A 41 -1.44 -6.94 0.59
CA ALA A 41 -1.30 -5.54 0.19
C ALA A 41 -1.87 -4.63 1.29
N ALA A 42 -2.98 -5.03 1.88
CA ALA A 42 -3.57 -4.25 2.97
C ALA A 42 -2.61 -4.18 4.15
N GLU A 43 -2.00 -5.29 4.50
CA GLU A 43 -1.06 -5.30 5.61
C GLU A 43 0.15 -4.43 5.31
N ALA A 44 0.69 -4.53 4.10
CA ALA A 44 1.84 -3.71 3.71
C ALA A 44 1.50 -2.23 3.76
N ILE A 45 0.36 -1.85 3.22
CA ILE A 45 -0.07 -0.46 3.22
C ILE A 45 -0.31 0.03 4.64
N GLY A 46 -0.94 -0.80 5.46
CA GLY A 46 -1.22 -0.44 6.84
C GLY A 46 0.05 -0.20 7.66
N ASN A 47 1.16 -0.81 7.26
CA ASN A 47 2.42 -0.65 7.96
C ASN A 47 3.26 0.51 7.43
N LEU A 48 2.82 1.17 6.38
CA LEU A 48 3.54 2.34 5.86
C LEU A 48 3.33 3.54 6.78
N PRO A 49 4.27 4.50 6.73
CA PRO A 49 4.02 5.79 7.38
C PRO A 49 2.72 6.39 6.86
N ARG A 50 2.02 7.11 7.71
CA ARG A 50 0.72 7.67 7.35
C ARG A 50 0.78 8.51 6.08
N THR A 51 1.86 9.24 5.90
CA THR A 51 1.99 10.10 4.72
C THR A 51 2.04 9.31 3.43
N LEU A 52 2.43 8.04 3.50
CA LEU A 52 2.54 7.21 2.31
C LEU A 52 1.35 6.27 2.10
N GLN A 53 0.53 6.08 3.12
CA GLN A 53 -0.58 5.13 3.02
C GLN A 53 -1.56 5.52 1.93
N ALA A 54 -1.99 6.77 1.91
CA ALA A 54 -2.96 7.21 0.92
C ALA A 54 -2.36 7.19 -0.47
N LEU A 55 -1.09 7.53 -0.57
CA LEU A 55 -0.41 7.52 -1.86
C LEU A 55 -0.37 6.10 -2.43
N ALA A 56 0.03 5.13 -1.60
CA ALA A 56 0.07 3.74 -2.05
C ALA A 56 -1.32 3.24 -2.42
N PHE A 57 -2.31 3.59 -1.62
CA PHE A 57 -3.67 3.15 -1.87
C PHE A 57 -4.18 3.66 -3.22
N ARG A 58 -3.84 4.87 -3.58
CA ARG A 58 -4.28 5.45 -4.85
C ARG A 58 -3.64 4.79 -6.06
N LEU A 59 -2.56 4.05 -5.86
CA LEU A 59 -1.92 3.34 -6.97
C LEU A 59 -2.63 2.03 -7.31
N LEU A 60 -3.54 1.58 -6.47
CA LEU A 60 -4.24 0.32 -6.70
C LEU A 60 -5.34 0.50 -7.75
N PRO A 61 -5.56 -0.52 -8.59
CA PRO A 61 -6.74 -0.50 -9.44
C PRO A 61 -8.00 -0.42 -8.59
N LYS A 62 -9.06 0.15 -9.13
CA LYS A 62 -10.25 0.44 -8.36
C LYS A 62 -10.82 -0.80 -7.65
N ASP A 63 -10.93 -1.90 -8.39
CA ASP A 63 -11.50 -3.11 -7.80
C ASP A 63 -10.65 -3.64 -6.67
N GLU A 64 -9.34 -3.60 -6.86
CA GLU A 64 -8.41 -4.07 -5.85
C GLU A 64 -8.40 -3.13 -4.65
N ALA A 65 -8.52 -1.83 -4.90
CA ALA A 65 -8.54 -0.85 -3.82
C ALA A 65 -9.71 -1.09 -2.87
N ILE A 66 -10.87 -1.42 -3.43
CA ILE A 66 -12.03 -1.69 -2.61
C ILE A 66 -11.79 -2.91 -1.71
N ALA A 67 -11.25 -3.97 -2.27
CA ALA A 67 -10.98 -5.17 -1.50
C ALA A 67 -9.90 -4.92 -0.44
N VAL A 68 -8.85 -4.21 -0.80
CA VAL A 68 -7.78 -3.89 0.14
C VAL A 68 -8.33 -3.05 1.30
N TYR A 69 -9.18 -2.09 0.98
CA TYR A 69 -9.75 -1.21 2.00
C TYR A 69 -10.48 -2.02 3.06
N GLU A 70 -11.21 -3.06 2.64
CA GLU A 70 -11.97 -3.86 3.58
C GLU A 70 -11.11 -4.66 4.53
N TYR A 71 -9.88 -4.94 4.13
CA TYR A 71 -8.94 -5.67 4.99
C TYR A 71 -8.16 -4.75 5.93
N LEU A 72 -8.23 -3.44 5.74
CA LEU A 72 -7.45 -2.51 6.55
C LEU A 72 -8.07 -2.33 7.94
N PRO A 73 -7.24 -2.11 8.97
CA PRO A 73 -7.78 -1.76 10.28
C PRO A 73 -8.60 -0.47 10.21
N VAL A 74 -9.54 -0.35 11.13
CA VAL A 74 -10.46 0.79 11.12
C VAL A 74 -9.72 2.12 11.20
N ASP A 75 -8.68 2.21 12.03
CA ASP A 75 -7.94 3.45 12.18
C ASP A 75 -7.22 3.83 10.88
N VAL A 76 -6.72 2.84 10.15
CA VAL A 76 -6.10 3.11 8.86
C VAL A 76 -7.16 3.56 7.85
N GLN A 77 -8.32 2.90 7.85
CA GLN A 77 -9.41 3.29 6.98
C GLN A 77 -9.80 4.75 7.20
N GLN A 78 -9.90 5.15 8.44
CA GLN A 78 -10.27 6.52 8.77
C GLN A 78 -9.20 7.50 8.32
N THR A 79 -7.94 7.16 8.54
CA THR A 79 -6.83 8.01 8.10
C THR A 79 -6.86 8.19 6.59
N LEU A 80 -7.10 7.10 5.86
CA LEU A 80 -7.16 7.16 4.41
C LEU A 80 -8.29 8.08 3.94
N LEU A 81 -9.47 7.92 4.53
CA LEU A 81 -10.60 8.73 4.14
C LEU A 81 -10.33 10.21 4.37
N GLU A 82 -9.73 10.53 5.52
CA GLU A 82 -9.43 11.92 5.82
C GLU A 82 -8.45 12.52 4.84
N ARG A 83 -7.41 11.78 4.51
CA ARG A 83 -6.40 12.30 3.60
C ARG A 83 -6.93 12.43 2.18
N LEU A 84 -7.73 11.47 1.73
CA LEU A 84 -8.29 11.52 0.40
C LEU A 84 -9.30 12.66 0.30
N ARG A 85 -10.06 12.88 1.36
CA ARG A 85 -11.07 13.96 1.37
C ARG A 85 -10.42 15.33 1.46
N SER A 86 -9.31 15.44 2.15
CA SER A 86 -8.64 16.72 2.29
C SER A 86 -7.89 17.13 1.03
N GLY A 87 -7.77 16.22 0.08
CA GLY A 87 -7.10 16.53 -1.17
C GLY A 87 -5.59 16.46 -1.09
N GLU A 88 -5.06 15.87 -0.05
CA GLU A 88 -3.60 15.80 0.10
C GLU A 88 -2.95 14.88 -0.92
N VAL A 89 -3.72 14.00 -1.55
CA VAL A 89 -3.18 13.07 -2.52
C VAL A 89 -4.00 13.17 -3.78
N LEU A 90 -4.02 14.32 -4.39
CA LEU A 90 -4.83 14.56 -5.57
C LEU A 90 -4.17 14.12 -6.86
N GLU A 91 -2.91 14.38 -6.95
CA GLU A 91 -2.21 14.21 -8.20
C GLU A 91 -1.36 12.97 -8.19
N LEU A 92 -1.67 12.04 -8.98
CA LEU A 92 -0.84 10.86 -9.16
C LEU A 92 -0.76 10.50 -10.63
#